data_9c8dbebcf755284f84ca70b9039e285d
#
_entry.id   9c8dbebcf755284f84ca70b9039e285d
#
_cell.length_a   1.000
_cell.length_b   1.000
_cell.length_c   1.000
_cell.angle_alpha   90.00
_cell.angle_beta   90.00
_cell.angle_gamma   90.00
#
_symmetry.space_group_name_H-M   'P 1'
#
loop_
_entity.id
_entity.type
_entity.pdbx_description
1 polymer ?
#
loop_
_entity_poly.entity_id
_entity_poly.type
_entity_poly.pdbx_seq_one_letter_code
_entity_poly.pdbx_strand_id
1 'polypeptide(L)'
;MRKQLFPAVRWMFFISILWICPVLAQTEASEQAVETAAAEAPKAIPTQDLIQKIEEAVQETKVIGRKIEVNDDVVRLDTLFPEYVKFLQQQLKLTDNFIKSNPNRQKINNQIKKWNGFNEHLTQWESQLNQYEERNIKLLERVKISEQIWKLTYEKIQDQNIPKEVARRVKETYDEISGLNKQIVSKNNDYLILESRINKQKVDIAVAIEQLEKLKESEIYGLFYLRHEPLWKSDYSDLSKEPGQADRGTEFDQNITESIKYAKYNFSSIFRYLFYVVLFVFLIRWLRGIFKKYPYDDPDNNLIKARDTIVKHSLRVIIFTSLLGLTYFLENRPTLLNDILHLLILIASIPLVRPFMRDSFKNILYFVILIFIMDTVKTYIWFSSLQYRLYLMLEAVLVILLLYWYGFRNMRALKFKEHFFGALLLGLAPLFQFIALISIVSNLLG
;
A
#
# COMPACT_ATOMS: atom_id res chain seq x y z
N MET A 1 11.59 26.20 -37.70
CA MET A 1 10.44 25.72 -36.90
C MET A 1 10.79 25.07 -35.56
N ARG A 2 12.00 25.27 -35.03
CA ARG A 2 12.50 24.65 -33.76
C ARG A 2 12.17 25.42 -32.48
N LYS A 3 11.55 26.59 -32.54
CA LYS A 3 11.39 27.51 -31.39
C LYS A 3 10.01 27.53 -30.71
N GLN A 4 9.01 26.78 -31.19
CA GLN A 4 7.66 26.90 -30.62
C GLN A 4 7.17 25.67 -29.78
N LEU A 5 7.90 24.55 -29.76
CA LEU A 5 7.49 23.39 -28.96
C LEU A 5 8.04 23.40 -27.50
N PHE A 6 9.12 24.17 -27.27
CA PHE A 6 9.73 24.27 -25.94
C PHE A 6 8.92 25.01 -24.86
N PRO A 7 8.11 26.05 -25.17
CA PRO A 7 7.34 26.73 -24.13
C PRO A 7 6.17 25.88 -23.59
N ALA A 8 5.50 25.09 -24.43
CA ALA A 8 4.33 24.30 -23.99
C ALA A 8 4.70 23.16 -23.03
N VAL A 9 5.82 22.46 -23.26
CA VAL A 9 6.33 21.40 -22.36
C VAL A 9 6.85 22.00 -21.06
N ARG A 10 7.46 23.19 -21.10
CA ARG A 10 7.96 23.90 -19.93
C ARG A 10 6.82 24.42 -19.04
N TRP A 11 5.69 24.81 -19.62
CA TRP A 11 4.48 25.18 -18.89
C TRP A 11 3.77 23.98 -18.27
N MET A 12 3.81 22.82 -18.88
CA MET A 12 3.24 21.59 -18.29
C MET A 12 4.00 21.11 -17.05
N PHE A 13 5.33 21.24 -17.04
CA PHE A 13 6.13 20.94 -15.83
C PHE A 13 5.87 21.96 -14.72
N PHE A 14 5.65 23.24 -15.04
CA PHE A 14 5.30 24.25 -14.05
C PHE A 14 3.90 24.08 -13.48
N ILE A 15 2.92 23.64 -14.28
CA ILE A 15 1.56 23.40 -13.83
C ILE A 15 1.48 22.16 -12.93
N SER A 16 2.26 21.10 -13.17
CA SER A 16 2.28 19.93 -12.29
C SER A 16 2.96 20.21 -10.94
N ILE A 17 3.92 21.15 -10.88
CA ILE A 17 4.56 21.59 -9.63
C ILE A 17 3.64 22.55 -8.85
N LEU A 18 2.86 23.37 -9.53
CA LEU A 18 1.93 24.31 -8.90
C LEU A 18 0.68 23.63 -8.30
N TRP A 19 0.35 22.40 -8.72
CA TRP A 19 -0.76 21.63 -8.15
C TRP A 19 -0.38 20.82 -6.89
N ILE A 20 0.91 20.69 -6.60
CA ILE A 20 1.41 20.03 -5.37
C ILE A 20 1.57 21.04 -4.22
N CYS A 21 1.67 22.35 -4.52
CA CYS A 21 1.89 23.39 -3.52
C CYS A 21 0.66 23.95 -2.76
N PRO A 22 -0.59 23.85 -3.19
CA PRO A 22 -1.69 24.48 -2.44
C PRO A 22 -2.16 23.69 -1.20
N VAL A 23 -1.68 22.47 -0.97
CA VAL A 23 -2.09 21.70 0.23
C VAL A 23 -1.29 22.13 1.47
N LEU A 24 -0.10 22.72 1.31
CA LEU A 24 0.73 23.18 2.43
C LEU A 24 0.47 24.63 2.84
N ALA A 25 -0.14 25.45 1.97
CA ALA A 25 -0.36 26.88 2.25
C ALA A 25 -1.71 27.20 2.95
N GLN A 26 -2.64 26.23 3.02
CA GLN A 26 -3.92 26.44 3.71
C GLN A 26 -3.90 26.09 5.20
N THR A 27 -2.84 25.42 5.68
CA THR A 27 -2.71 25.05 7.10
C THR A 27 -2.16 26.19 7.95
N GLU A 28 -1.36 27.10 7.42
CA GLU A 28 -0.75 28.18 8.22
C GLU A 28 -1.65 29.41 8.41
N ALA A 29 -2.61 29.65 7.52
CA ALA A 29 -3.48 30.82 7.62
C ALA A 29 -4.64 30.63 8.62
N SER A 30 -4.95 29.42 9.04
CA SER A 30 -5.99 29.15 10.05
C SER A 30 -5.45 29.01 11.46
N GLU A 31 -4.15 28.74 11.63
CA GLU A 31 -3.52 28.67 12.95
C GLU A 31 -3.22 30.04 13.56
N GLN A 32 -2.92 31.06 12.76
CA GLN A 32 -2.64 32.39 13.29
C GLN A 32 -3.86 33.19 13.75
N ALA A 33 -5.08 32.76 13.40
CA ALA A 33 -6.30 33.41 13.88
C ALA A 33 -6.81 32.87 15.21
N VAL A 34 -6.25 31.76 15.72
CA VAL A 34 -6.67 31.13 16.99
C VAL A 34 -5.73 31.47 18.16
N GLU A 35 -4.51 31.94 17.89
CA GLU A 35 -3.46 32.12 18.90
C GLU A 35 -3.51 33.48 19.62
N THR A 36 -4.45 34.37 19.27
CA THR A 36 -4.54 35.72 19.88
C THR A 36 -5.78 35.98 20.75
N ALA A 37 -6.60 34.97 21.01
CA ALA A 37 -7.58 35.06 22.09
C ALA A 37 -6.93 34.49 23.35
N ALA A 38 -6.13 35.30 24.04
CA ALA A 38 -5.79 35.07 25.45
C ALA A 38 -7.10 34.72 26.12
N ALA A 39 -7.18 33.52 26.71
CA ALA A 39 -8.38 32.97 27.30
C ALA A 39 -8.90 33.91 28.42
N GLU A 40 -9.74 34.87 28.06
CA GLU A 40 -10.53 35.58 29.07
C GLU A 40 -11.38 34.53 29.79
N ALA A 41 -11.35 34.58 31.11
CA ALA A 41 -12.16 33.68 31.93
C ALA A 41 -13.63 33.73 31.45
N PRO A 42 -14.32 32.61 31.33
CA PRO A 42 -15.69 32.54 30.82
C PRO A 42 -16.59 33.47 31.66
N LYS A 43 -17.28 34.40 31.01
CA LYS A 43 -18.16 35.39 31.63
C LYS A 43 -19.60 35.10 31.27
N ALA A 44 -20.53 35.33 32.20
CA ALA A 44 -21.96 35.21 31.96
C ALA A 44 -22.41 36.21 30.89
N ILE A 45 -23.31 35.79 30.01
CA ILE A 45 -23.87 36.63 28.93
C ILE A 45 -24.72 37.76 29.51
N PRO A 46 -24.56 39.02 29.02
CA PRO A 46 -25.42 40.12 29.41
C PRO A 46 -26.87 39.88 29.02
N THR A 47 -27.80 40.33 29.86
CA THR A 47 -29.25 40.14 29.66
C THR A 47 -29.76 40.68 28.32
N GLN A 48 -29.12 41.74 27.81
CA GLN A 48 -29.49 42.39 26.54
C GLN A 48 -29.24 41.50 25.31
N ASP A 49 -28.22 40.63 25.37
CA ASP A 49 -27.77 39.82 24.24
C ASP A 49 -28.32 38.37 24.29
N LEU A 50 -29.06 38.03 25.36
CA LEU A 50 -29.49 36.65 25.65
C LEU A 50 -30.24 36.01 24.49
N ILE A 51 -31.22 36.70 23.89
CA ILE A 51 -32.08 36.13 22.85
C ILE A 51 -31.25 35.77 21.60
N GLN A 52 -30.39 36.70 21.17
CA GLN A 52 -29.51 36.48 20.01
C GLN A 52 -28.51 35.33 20.29
N LYS A 53 -27.91 35.34 21.49
CA LYS A 53 -26.92 34.30 21.86
C LYS A 53 -27.54 32.93 22.04
N ILE A 54 -28.79 32.82 22.48
CA ILE A 54 -29.55 31.55 22.47
C ILE A 54 -29.66 30.99 21.05
N GLU A 55 -30.08 31.79 20.06
CA GLU A 55 -30.23 31.32 18.70
C GLU A 55 -28.89 30.91 18.10
N GLU A 56 -27.81 31.70 18.32
CA GLU A 56 -26.44 31.34 17.87
C GLU A 56 -26.00 30.00 18.48
N ALA A 57 -26.17 29.81 19.80
CA ALA A 57 -25.77 28.60 20.51
C ALA A 57 -26.56 27.37 20.03
N VAL A 58 -27.87 27.47 19.84
CA VAL A 58 -28.70 26.37 19.32
C VAL A 58 -28.28 25.99 17.91
N GLN A 59 -27.95 26.97 17.06
CA GLN A 59 -27.44 26.66 15.72
C GLN A 59 -26.06 25.99 15.78
N GLU A 60 -25.14 26.49 16.60
CA GLU A 60 -23.81 25.91 16.79
C GLU A 60 -23.90 24.47 17.32
N THR A 61 -24.73 24.22 18.33
CA THR A 61 -24.97 22.88 18.91
C THR A 61 -25.46 21.91 17.84
N LYS A 62 -26.40 22.32 16.98
CA LYS A 62 -26.88 21.49 15.85
C LYS A 62 -25.80 21.20 14.83
N VAL A 63 -24.93 22.18 14.51
CA VAL A 63 -23.83 22.01 13.55
C VAL A 63 -22.79 21.04 14.12
N ILE A 64 -22.43 21.20 15.40
CA ILE A 64 -21.48 20.31 16.07
C ILE A 64 -22.08 18.88 16.18
N GLY A 65 -23.35 18.76 16.59
CA GLY A 65 -24.04 17.48 16.69
C GLY A 65 -23.98 16.69 15.37
N ARG A 66 -24.29 17.34 14.24
CA ARG A 66 -24.17 16.70 12.91
C ARG A 66 -22.76 16.26 12.59
N LYS A 67 -21.73 17.04 12.96
CA LYS A 67 -20.33 16.68 12.73
C LYS A 67 -19.88 15.46 13.53
N ILE A 68 -20.49 15.22 14.67
CA ILE A 68 -20.21 14.06 15.55
C ILE A 68 -20.96 12.82 15.05
N GLU A 69 -22.21 12.97 14.56
CA GLU A 69 -23.02 11.85 14.10
C GLU A 69 -22.51 11.25 12.78
N VAL A 70 -21.92 12.05 11.89
CA VAL A 70 -21.46 11.64 10.54
C VAL A 70 -20.06 11.03 10.58
N ASN A 71 -19.80 10.07 11.46
CA ASN A 71 -18.51 9.35 11.47
C ASN A 71 -18.69 7.89 11.05
N ASP A 72 -19.23 7.70 9.82
CA ASP A 72 -19.42 6.38 9.20
C ASP A 72 -18.12 5.56 9.15
N ASP A 73 -16.95 6.21 9.03
CA ASP A 73 -15.67 5.53 8.92
C ASP A 73 -15.26 4.84 10.24
N VAL A 74 -15.47 5.47 11.40
CA VAL A 74 -15.14 4.86 12.70
C VAL A 74 -16.10 3.73 13.05
N VAL A 75 -17.39 3.92 12.77
CA VAL A 75 -18.41 2.85 12.93
C VAL A 75 -18.05 1.65 12.05
N ARG A 76 -17.59 1.92 10.83
CA ARG A 76 -17.13 0.89 9.90
C ARG A 76 -15.86 0.18 10.43
N LEU A 77 -14.90 0.93 10.99
CA LEU A 77 -13.70 0.35 11.60
C LEU A 77 -14.06 -0.54 12.80
N ASP A 78 -14.92 -0.08 13.71
CA ASP A 78 -15.35 -0.88 14.87
C ASP A 78 -16.07 -2.16 14.43
N THR A 79 -16.84 -2.12 13.36
CA THR A 79 -17.52 -3.29 12.80
C THR A 79 -16.54 -4.28 12.13
N LEU A 80 -15.53 -3.79 11.43
CA LEU A 80 -14.55 -4.62 10.71
C LEU A 80 -13.46 -5.18 11.63
N PHE A 81 -13.13 -4.48 12.69
CA PHE A 81 -12.02 -4.83 13.58
C PHE A 81 -12.16 -6.23 14.21
N PRO A 82 -13.30 -6.68 14.75
CA PRO A 82 -13.43 -8.03 15.31
C PRO A 82 -13.18 -9.15 14.28
N GLU A 83 -13.62 -8.96 13.04
CA GLU A 83 -13.34 -9.92 11.95
C GLU A 83 -11.85 -9.96 11.64
N TYR A 84 -11.21 -8.80 11.62
CA TYR A 84 -9.77 -8.70 11.38
C TYR A 84 -8.94 -9.33 12.49
N VAL A 85 -9.33 -9.15 13.76
CA VAL A 85 -8.68 -9.81 14.90
C VAL A 85 -8.78 -11.33 14.79
N LYS A 86 -9.95 -11.88 14.46
CA LYS A 86 -10.09 -13.32 14.25
C LYS A 86 -9.16 -13.83 13.13
N PHE A 87 -9.06 -13.07 12.06
CA PHE A 87 -8.12 -13.38 10.98
C PHE A 87 -6.66 -13.36 11.46
N LEU A 88 -6.22 -12.32 12.19
CA LEU A 88 -4.87 -12.24 12.75
C LEU A 88 -4.55 -13.40 13.69
N GLN A 89 -5.51 -13.80 14.54
CA GLN A 89 -5.34 -14.94 15.43
C GLN A 89 -5.16 -16.26 14.69
N GLN A 90 -5.87 -16.44 13.56
CA GLN A 90 -5.65 -17.59 12.68
C GLN A 90 -4.25 -17.56 12.07
N GLN A 91 -3.79 -16.38 11.62
CA GLN A 91 -2.45 -16.22 11.06
C GLN A 91 -1.35 -16.47 12.09
N LEU A 92 -1.53 -16.08 13.35
CA LEU A 92 -0.59 -16.39 14.44
C LEU A 92 -0.45 -17.89 14.62
N LYS A 93 -1.54 -18.64 14.70
CA LYS A 93 -1.50 -20.12 14.80
C LYS A 93 -0.78 -20.78 13.62
N LEU A 94 -1.00 -20.24 12.40
CA LEU A 94 -0.32 -20.73 11.21
C LEU A 94 1.19 -20.41 11.25
N THR A 95 1.55 -19.25 11.78
CA THR A 95 2.96 -18.87 11.96
C THR A 95 3.65 -19.73 12.99
N ASP A 96 2.99 -20.13 14.08
CA ASP A 96 3.55 -21.08 15.04
C ASP A 96 3.86 -22.45 14.40
N ASN A 97 2.95 -22.95 13.56
CA ASN A 97 3.15 -24.19 12.82
C ASN A 97 4.27 -24.02 11.76
N PHE A 98 4.31 -22.88 11.10
CA PHE A 98 5.35 -22.53 10.14
C PHE A 98 6.76 -22.53 10.79
N ILE A 99 6.90 -21.92 11.97
CA ILE A 99 8.17 -21.90 12.72
C ILE A 99 8.63 -23.34 13.03
N LYS A 100 7.71 -24.22 13.45
CA LYS A 100 7.99 -25.61 13.75
C LYS A 100 8.40 -26.44 12.53
N SER A 101 8.00 -26.03 11.31
CA SER A 101 8.32 -26.73 10.06
C SER A 101 9.76 -26.50 9.56
N ASN A 102 10.56 -25.72 10.29
CA ASN A 102 11.93 -25.35 9.91
C ASN A 102 12.04 -24.78 8.48
N PRO A 103 11.37 -23.67 8.21
CA PRO A 103 11.27 -23.08 6.88
C PRO A 103 12.61 -22.50 6.41
N ASN A 104 12.82 -22.42 5.09
CA ASN A 104 13.99 -21.78 4.54
C ASN A 104 13.91 -20.24 4.70
N ARG A 105 15.07 -19.56 4.58
CA ARG A 105 15.20 -18.11 4.76
C ARG A 105 14.27 -17.29 3.87
N GLN A 106 14.04 -17.70 2.64
CA GLN A 106 13.15 -16.98 1.71
C GLN A 106 11.70 -17.02 2.19
N LYS A 107 11.24 -18.17 2.66
CA LYS A 107 9.90 -18.33 3.25
C LYS A 107 9.75 -17.50 4.52
N ILE A 108 10.80 -17.47 5.38
CA ILE A 108 10.81 -16.61 6.58
C ILE A 108 10.70 -15.13 6.19
N ASN A 109 11.49 -14.66 5.20
CA ASN A 109 11.40 -13.28 4.74
C ASN A 109 10.02 -12.93 4.17
N ASN A 110 9.38 -13.84 3.44
CA ASN A 110 8.03 -13.65 2.93
C ASN A 110 7.02 -13.54 4.08
N GLN A 111 7.18 -14.36 5.11
CA GLN A 111 6.30 -14.31 6.29
C GLN A 111 6.49 -13.01 7.09
N ILE A 112 7.73 -12.51 7.24
CA ILE A 112 8.01 -11.21 7.85
C ILE A 112 7.36 -10.07 7.04
N LYS A 113 7.48 -10.09 5.71
CA LYS A 113 6.82 -9.10 4.85
C LYS A 113 5.30 -9.11 5.02
N LYS A 114 4.70 -10.30 5.13
CA LYS A 114 3.28 -10.45 5.37
C LYS A 114 2.86 -9.82 6.70
N TRP A 115 3.58 -10.08 7.78
CA TRP A 115 3.33 -9.50 9.09
C TRP A 115 3.52 -7.99 9.12
N ASN A 116 4.54 -7.46 8.42
CA ASN A 116 4.71 -6.02 8.24
C ASN A 116 3.52 -5.39 7.53
N GLY A 117 2.96 -6.04 6.50
CA GLY A 117 1.74 -5.59 5.83
C GLY A 117 0.53 -5.51 6.78
N PHE A 118 0.37 -6.48 7.69
CA PHE A 118 -0.69 -6.43 8.70
C PHE A 118 -0.47 -5.29 9.70
N ASN A 119 0.77 -5.08 10.14
CA ASN A 119 1.12 -3.99 11.03
C ASN A 119 0.83 -2.61 10.41
N GLU A 120 1.19 -2.40 9.16
CA GLU A 120 0.93 -1.15 8.45
C GLU A 120 -0.56 -0.89 8.28
N HIS A 121 -1.36 -1.93 8.02
CA HIS A 121 -2.80 -1.80 7.95
C HIS A 121 -3.40 -1.33 9.29
N LEU A 122 -2.95 -1.87 10.42
CA LEU A 122 -3.35 -1.41 11.75
C LEU A 122 -2.86 0.02 12.03
N THR A 123 -1.66 0.37 11.57
CA THR A 123 -1.11 1.73 11.70
C THR A 123 -1.92 2.76 10.90
N GLN A 124 -2.44 2.38 9.72
CA GLN A 124 -3.35 3.24 8.96
C GLN A 124 -4.67 3.47 9.73
N TRP A 125 -5.23 2.42 10.34
CA TRP A 125 -6.44 2.56 11.16
C TRP A 125 -6.21 3.44 12.39
N GLU A 126 -5.10 3.26 13.09
CA GLU A 126 -4.68 4.10 14.20
C GLU A 126 -4.54 5.57 13.77
N SER A 127 -3.87 5.84 12.65
CA SER A 127 -3.74 7.19 12.10
C SER A 127 -5.10 7.84 11.78
N GLN A 128 -6.05 7.07 11.26
CA GLN A 128 -7.42 7.55 11.05
C GLN A 128 -8.10 7.90 12.38
N LEU A 129 -8.01 7.03 13.38
CA LEU A 129 -8.59 7.29 14.71
C LEU A 129 -8.00 8.53 15.34
N ASN A 130 -6.68 8.72 15.30
CA ASN A 130 -5.99 9.87 15.85
C ASN A 130 -6.48 11.18 15.20
N GLN A 131 -6.70 11.20 13.90
CA GLN A 131 -7.27 12.36 13.19
C GLN A 131 -8.69 12.70 13.68
N TYR A 132 -9.50 11.68 13.98
CA TYR A 132 -10.85 11.90 14.54
C TYR A 132 -10.78 12.37 15.99
N GLU A 133 -9.91 11.79 16.78
CA GLU A 133 -9.68 12.20 18.16
C GLU A 133 -9.26 13.67 18.25
N GLU A 134 -8.27 14.10 17.49
CA GLU A 134 -7.83 15.50 17.46
C GLU A 134 -8.97 16.47 17.10
N ARG A 135 -9.82 16.10 16.12
CA ARG A 135 -11.00 16.91 15.77
C ARG A 135 -11.98 17.00 16.93
N ASN A 136 -12.25 15.87 17.59
CA ASN A 136 -13.18 15.81 18.69
C ASN A 136 -12.64 16.54 19.93
N ILE A 137 -11.34 16.51 20.21
CA ILE A 137 -10.71 17.27 21.28
C ILE A 137 -10.93 18.77 21.06
N LYS A 138 -10.70 19.28 19.85
CA LYS A 138 -10.94 20.70 19.50
C LYS A 138 -12.42 21.07 19.67
N LEU A 139 -13.35 20.19 19.28
CA LEU A 139 -14.78 20.40 19.47
C LEU A 139 -15.15 20.37 20.96
N LEU A 140 -14.57 19.44 21.74
CA LEU A 140 -14.80 19.30 23.17
C LEU A 140 -14.36 20.53 23.92
N GLU A 141 -13.20 21.12 23.64
CA GLU A 141 -12.72 22.37 24.26
C GLU A 141 -13.71 23.52 24.01
N ARG A 142 -14.16 23.68 22.75
CA ARG A 142 -15.16 24.72 22.42
C ARG A 142 -16.48 24.50 23.16
N VAL A 143 -16.98 23.28 23.21
CA VAL A 143 -18.24 22.95 23.88
C VAL A 143 -18.10 23.13 25.41
N LYS A 144 -16.96 22.76 26.00
CA LYS A 144 -16.70 23.00 27.45
C LYS A 144 -16.70 24.48 27.81
N ILE A 145 -16.06 25.32 26.99
CA ILE A 145 -16.08 26.79 27.22
C ILE A 145 -17.53 27.30 27.09
N SER A 146 -18.27 26.87 26.07
CA SER A 146 -19.66 27.23 25.90
C SER A 146 -20.53 26.76 27.09
N GLU A 147 -20.35 25.51 27.53
CA GLU A 147 -21.06 24.99 28.71
C GLU A 147 -20.81 25.81 29.96
N GLN A 148 -19.57 26.23 30.21
CA GLN A 148 -19.23 27.09 31.36
C GLN A 148 -19.90 28.46 31.26
N ILE A 149 -19.89 29.10 30.08
CA ILE A 149 -20.55 30.38 29.85
C ILE A 149 -22.06 30.27 30.10
N TRP A 150 -22.70 29.25 29.58
CA TRP A 150 -24.13 29.04 29.72
C TRP A 150 -24.52 28.63 31.13
N LYS A 151 -23.67 27.89 31.86
CA LYS A 151 -23.82 27.57 33.28
C LYS A 151 -23.82 28.85 34.13
N LEU A 152 -22.78 29.70 33.95
CA LEU A 152 -22.68 30.99 34.66
C LEU A 152 -23.85 31.91 34.33
N THR A 153 -24.32 31.89 33.09
CA THR A 153 -25.47 32.67 32.63
C THR A 153 -26.75 32.18 33.31
N TYR A 154 -26.95 30.86 33.36
CA TYR A 154 -28.11 30.26 34.02
C TYR A 154 -28.14 30.58 35.53
N GLU A 155 -27.00 30.45 36.22
CA GLU A 155 -26.89 30.79 37.65
C GLU A 155 -27.21 32.29 37.91
N LYS A 156 -26.67 33.20 37.11
CA LYS A 156 -26.89 34.62 37.21
C LYS A 156 -28.34 35.02 36.97
N ILE A 157 -29.04 34.35 36.09
CA ILE A 157 -30.45 34.62 35.74
C ILE A 157 -31.40 34.24 36.87
N GLN A 158 -31.05 33.23 37.69
CA GLN A 158 -31.89 32.85 38.83
C GLN A 158 -32.04 33.96 39.88
N ASP A 159 -31.02 34.84 39.98
CA ASP A 159 -31.03 35.98 40.93
C ASP A 159 -31.65 37.25 40.33
N GLN A 160 -32.06 37.24 39.06
CA GLN A 160 -32.59 38.39 38.36
C GLN A 160 -34.09 38.22 38.06
N ASN A 161 -34.85 39.31 38.10
CA ASN A 161 -36.27 39.30 37.77
C ASN A 161 -36.51 39.28 36.25
N ILE A 162 -36.20 38.15 35.60
CA ILE A 162 -36.30 37.97 34.16
C ILE A 162 -37.58 37.21 33.79
N PRO A 163 -38.18 37.45 32.61
CA PRO A 163 -39.35 36.71 32.16
C PRO A 163 -39.10 35.18 32.18
N LYS A 164 -40.04 34.43 32.76
CA LYS A 164 -39.96 32.96 32.94
C LYS A 164 -39.64 32.23 31.64
N GLU A 165 -40.12 32.73 30.50
CA GLU A 165 -39.90 32.15 29.19
C GLU A 165 -38.42 32.24 28.77
N VAL A 166 -37.75 33.37 29.03
CA VAL A 166 -36.31 33.54 28.76
C VAL A 166 -35.46 32.65 29.64
N ALA A 167 -35.80 32.56 30.92
CA ALA A 167 -35.12 31.69 31.87
C ALA A 167 -35.25 30.20 31.44
N ARG A 168 -36.41 29.79 30.99
CA ARG A 168 -36.64 28.45 30.45
C ARG A 168 -35.76 28.17 29.22
N ARG A 169 -35.69 29.08 28.25
CA ARG A 169 -34.85 28.92 27.04
C ARG A 169 -33.36 28.85 27.36
N VAL A 170 -32.87 29.66 28.32
CA VAL A 170 -31.48 29.60 28.79
C VAL A 170 -31.16 28.23 29.39
N LYS A 171 -32.08 27.69 30.21
CA LYS A 171 -31.92 26.34 30.78
C LYS A 171 -31.88 25.26 29.68
N GLU A 172 -32.81 25.31 28.76
CA GLU A 172 -32.87 24.37 27.64
C GLU A 172 -31.57 24.41 26.81
N THR A 173 -31.05 25.62 26.52
CA THR A 173 -29.76 25.78 25.81
C THR A 173 -28.58 25.20 26.61
N TYR A 174 -28.54 25.44 27.93
CA TYR A 174 -27.51 24.84 28.78
C TYR A 174 -27.60 23.31 28.79
N ASP A 175 -28.80 22.76 28.94
CA ASP A 175 -29.04 21.31 28.98
C ASP A 175 -28.64 20.64 27.61
N GLU A 176 -28.92 21.28 26.48
CA GLU A 176 -28.52 20.84 25.13
C GLU A 176 -27.00 20.83 24.99
N ILE A 177 -26.29 21.89 25.40
CA ILE A 177 -24.83 21.98 25.33
C ILE A 177 -24.18 20.96 26.28
N SER A 178 -24.69 20.78 27.48
CA SER A 178 -24.20 19.78 28.42
C SER A 178 -24.44 18.35 27.90
N GLY A 179 -25.59 18.11 27.28
CA GLY A 179 -25.86 16.86 26.59
C GLY A 179 -24.85 16.58 25.45
N LEU A 180 -24.54 17.60 24.65
CA LEU A 180 -23.56 17.50 23.57
C LEU A 180 -22.14 17.23 24.11
N ASN A 181 -21.73 17.87 25.19
CA ASN A 181 -20.46 17.62 25.86
C ASN A 181 -20.32 16.15 26.28
N LYS A 182 -21.36 15.59 26.91
CA LYS A 182 -21.40 14.17 27.29
C LYS A 182 -21.30 13.24 26.09
N GLN A 183 -21.95 13.57 24.97
CA GLN A 183 -21.87 12.79 23.74
C GLN A 183 -20.46 12.79 23.17
N ILE A 184 -19.77 13.94 23.10
CA ILE A 184 -18.39 14.02 22.62
C ILE A 184 -17.45 13.19 23.50
N VAL A 185 -17.57 13.31 24.83
CA VAL A 185 -16.76 12.54 25.79
C VAL A 185 -16.99 11.01 25.60
N SER A 186 -18.24 10.59 25.46
CA SER A 186 -18.55 9.19 25.19
C SER A 186 -17.90 8.68 23.91
N LYS A 187 -17.98 9.47 22.82
CA LYS A 187 -17.34 9.12 21.55
C LYS A 187 -15.81 9.04 21.65
N ASN A 188 -15.19 9.97 22.37
CA ASN A 188 -13.74 9.91 22.60
C ASN A 188 -13.34 8.65 23.40
N ASN A 189 -14.13 8.25 24.38
CA ASN A 189 -13.88 7.01 25.12
C ASN A 189 -13.99 5.77 24.19
N ASP A 190 -14.96 5.74 23.28
CA ASP A 190 -15.09 4.65 22.29
C ASP A 190 -13.85 4.58 21.39
N TYR A 191 -13.30 5.74 20.98
CA TYR A 191 -12.08 5.79 20.17
C TYR A 191 -10.86 5.29 20.94
N LEU A 192 -10.66 5.70 22.17
CA LEU A 192 -9.56 5.23 23.02
C LEU A 192 -9.63 3.70 23.26
N ILE A 193 -10.84 3.15 23.43
CA ILE A 193 -11.03 1.71 23.58
C ILE A 193 -10.61 0.99 22.27
N LEU A 194 -11.03 1.50 21.12
CA LEU A 194 -10.68 0.90 19.82
C LEU A 194 -9.18 1.01 19.56
N GLU A 195 -8.56 2.17 19.85
CA GLU A 195 -7.12 2.38 19.75
C GLU A 195 -6.34 1.39 20.62
N SER A 196 -6.74 1.24 21.88
CA SER A 196 -6.13 0.28 22.81
C SER A 196 -6.18 -1.15 22.25
N ARG A 197 -7.31 -1.55 21.62
CA ARG A 197 -7.46 -2.86 20.99
C ARG A 197 -6.55 -3.00 19.77
N ILE A 198 -6.41 -1.96 18.96
CA ILE A 198 -5.50 -1.94 17.80
C ILE A 198 -4.05 -2.09 18.29
N ASN A 199 -3.64 -1.33 19.29
CA ASN A 199 -2.30 -1.39 19.86
C ASN A 199 -1.96 -2.76 20.42
N LYS A 200 -2.93 -3.43 21.07
CA LYS A 200 -2.75 -4.82 21.50
C LYS A 200 -2.41 -5.75 20.33
N GLN A 201 -3.13 -5.64 19.21
CA GLN A 201 -2.84 -6.47 18.03
C GLN A 201 -1.49 -6.13 17.39
N LYS A 202 -1.07 -4.85 17.42
CA LYS A 202 0.27 -4.45 16.95
C LYS A 202 1.38 -5.10 17.78
N VAL A 203 1.19 -5.20 19.10
CA VAL A 203 2.13 -5.92 19.98
C VAL A 203 2.18 -7.41 19.62
N ASP A 204 1.04 -8.07 19.42
CA ASP A 204 1.00 -9.49 19.03
C ASP A 204 1.74 -9.71 17.68
N ILE A 205 1.57 -8.80 16.72
CA ILE A 205 2.30 -8.81 15.45
C ILE A 205 3.81 -8.61 15.65
N ALA A 206 4.22 -7.66 16.50
CA ALA A 206 5.62 -7.39 16.77
C ALA A 206 6.32 -8.63 17.36
N VAL A 207 5.65 -9.33 18.27
CA VAL A 207 6.17 -10.60 18.84
C VAL A 207 6.33 -11.67 17.75
N ALA A 208 5.37 -11.80 16.83
CA ALA A 208 5.47 -12.75 15.72
C ALA A 208 6.64 -12.42 14.78
N ILE A 209 6.83 -11.13 14.47
CA ILE A 209 7.97 -10.66 13.65
C ILE A 209 9.30 -10.97 14.37
N GLU A 210 9.40 -10.67 15.67
CA GLU A 210 10.61 -10.95 16.45
C GLU A 210 10.97 -12.43 16.46
N GLN A 211 9.99 -13.32 16.62
CA GLN A 211 10.21 -14.76 16.55
C GLN A 211 10.73 -15.21 15.18
N LEU A 212 10.17 -14.66 14.11
CA LEU A 212 10.61 -14.94 12.74
C LEU A 212 12.02 -14.39 12.46
N GLU A 213 12.36 -13.21 12.98
CA GLU A 213 13.69 -12.62 12.86
C GLU A 213 14.75 -13.44 13.62
N LYS A 214 14.44 -13.89 14.84
CA LYS A 214 15.31 -14.81 15.58
C LYS A 214 15.53 -16.13 14.83
N LEU A 215 14.47 -16.68 14.23
CA LEU A 215 14.59 -17.87 13.39
C LEU A 215 15.48 -17.60 12.18
N LYS A 216 15.31 -16.46 11.51
CA LYS A 216 16.13 -16.03 10.37
C LYS A 216 17.59 -15.84 10.75
N GLU A 217 17.91 -15.31 11.94
CA GLU A 217 19.27 -15.15 12.44
C GLU A 217 19.91 -16.50 12.73
N SER A 218 19.18 -17.42 13.36
CA SER A 218 19.69 -18.78 13.58
C SER A 218 20.03 -19.48 12.27
N GLU A 219 19.33 -19.15 11.20
CA GLU A 219 19.57 -19.63 9.86
C GLU A 219 20.87 -19.08 9.23
N ILE A 220 21.30 -17.86 9.57
CA ILE A 220 22.54 -17.25 9.06
C ILE A 220 23.76 -18.04 9.56
N TYR A 221 23.75 -18.46 10.82
CA TYR A 221 24.81 -19.28 11.36
C TYR A 221 24.88 -20.66 10.73
N GLY A 222 23.77 -21.14 10.13
CA GLY A 222 23.69 -22.40 9.39
C GLY A 222 24.20 -22.38 7.95
N LEU A 223 24.52 -21.19 7.37
CA LEU A 223 24.96 -21.04 5.97
C LEU A 223 26.23 -21.85 5.62
N PHE A 224 27.05 -22.16 6.61
CA PHE A 224 28.29 -22.94 6.44
C PHE A 224 28.16 -24.41 6.88
N TYR A 225 26.98 -24.81 7.35
CA TYR A 225 26.69 -26.19 7.70
C TYR A 225 25.83 -26.85 6.61
N LEU A 226 26.26 -28.06 6.22
CA LEU A 226 25.48 -28.93 5.33
C LEU A 226 24.18 -29.34 6.04
N ARG A 227 23.06 -28.74 5.70
CA ARG A 227 21.74 -29.06 6.30
C ARG A 227 21.17 -30.37 5.83
N HIS A 228 21.46 -30.70 4.61
CA HIS A 228 21.03 -31.94 3.96
C HIS A 228 22.23 -32.57 3.29
N GLU A 229 22.14 -33.84 3.06
CA GLU A 229 23.14 -34.52 2.26
C GLU A 229 23.19 -33.95 0.84
N PRO A 230 24.38 -33.92 0.22
CA PRO A 230 24.51 -33.55 -1.19
C PRO A 230 23.57 -34.38 -2.06
N LEU A 231 23.10 -33.84 -3.20
CA LEU A 231 22.13 -34.52 -4.07
C LEU A 231 22.57 -35.95 -4.47
N TRP A 232 23.88 -36.19 -4.63
CA TRP A 232 24.40 -37.52 -4.98
C TRP A 232 24.38 -38.53 -3.82
N LYS A 233 24.10 -38.11 -2.59
CA LYS A 233 23.91 -38.96 -1.42
C LYS A 233 22.48 -38.98 -0.90
N SER A 234 21.61 -38.15 -1.45
CA SER A 234 20.23 -38.03 -1.01
C SER A 234 19.43 -39.29 -1.32
N ASP A 235 18.58 -39.69 -0.38
CA ASP A 235 17.64 -40.79 -0.59
C ASP A 235 16.47 -40.34 -1.49
N TYR A 236 16.45 -40.86 -2.72
CA TYR A 236 15.42 -40.53 -3.69
C TYR A 236 14.06 -41.20 -3.41
N SER A 237 13.95 -42.07 -2.41
CA SER A 237 12.68 -42.65 -1.97
C SER A 237 11.75 -41.57 -1.41
N ASP A 238 12.29 -40.43 -0.95
CA ASP A 238 11.52 -39.28 -0.46
C ASP A 238 10.75 -38.52 -1.57
N LEU A 239 11.11 -38.77 -2.84
CA LEU A 239 10.34 -38.18 -3.96
C LEU A 239 8.89 -38.71 -4.03
N SER A 240 8.66 -39.92 -3.54
CA SER A 240 7.33 -40.56 -3.52
C SER A 240 6.52 -40.21 -2.26
N LYS A 241 7.16 -39.68 -1.23
CA LYS A 241 6.44 -39.23 -0.04
C LYS A 241 5.69 -37.96 -0.37
N GLU A 242 4.38 -38.09 -0.48
CA GLU A 242 3.52 -36.92 -0.63
C GLU A 242 3.71 -36.01 0.58
N PRO A 243 4.00 -34.69 0.38
CA PRO A 243 3.88 -33.71 1.45
C PRO A 243 2.47 -33.85 2.04
N GLY A 244 2.33 -33.88 3.36
CA GLY A 244 1.06 -34.21 4.04
C GLY A 244 -0.13 -33.50 3.40
N GLN A 245 -1.15 -34.25 3.04
CA GLN A 245 -2.34 -33.76 2.31
C GLN A 245 -3.07 -32.58 2.98
N ALA A 246 -2.81 -32.37 4.28
CA ALA A 246 -3.43 -31.28 5.06
C ALA A 246 -2.97 -29.87 4.64
N ASP A 247 -1.82 -29.71 3.98
CA ASP A 247 -1.22 -28.39 3.74
C ASP A 247 -1.35 -27.87 2.29
N ARG A 248 -1.66 -28.76 1.33
CA ARG A 248 -1.60 -28.39 -0.11
C ARG A 248 -2.65 -27.40 -0.58
N GLY A 249 -3.86 -27.43 0.00
CA GLY A 249 -4.96 -26.52 -0.38
C GLY A 249 -4.97 -25.24 0.44
N THR A 250 -4.46 -25.28 1.66
CA THR A 250 -4.64 -24.22 2.65
C THR A 250 -3.84 -22.97 2.34
N GLU A 251 -2.61 -23.07 1.81
CA GLU A 251 -1.76 -21.90 1.58
C GLU A 251 -2.22 -21.07 0.36
N PHE A 252 -2.60 -21.73 -0.74
CA PHE A 252 -3.15 -21.04 -1.91
C PHE A 252 -4.51 -20.40 -1.62
N ASP A 253 -5.41 -21.13 -0.96
CA ASP A 253 -6.73 -20.64 -0.55
C ASP A 253 -6.60 -19.49 0.47
N GLN A 254 -5.60 -19.56 1.34
CA GLN A 254 -5.28 -18.46 2.26
C GLN A 254 -4.82 -17.22 1.52
N ASN A 255 -3.89 -17.34 0.56
CA ASN A 255 -3.42 -16.21 -0.25
C ASN A 255 -4.56 -15.56 -1.04
N ILE A 256 -5.51 -16.36 -1.57
CA ILE A 256 -6.72 -15.85 -2.21
C ILE A 256 -7.58 -15.11 -1.19
N THR A 257 -7.84 -15.71 -0.04
CA THR A 257 -8.65 -15.11 1.03
C THR A 257 -8.06 -13.81 1.52
N GLU A 258 -6.74 -13.74 1.70
CA GLU A 258 -6.01 -12.53 2.05
C GLU A 258 -6.14 -11.45 0.98
N SER A 259 -6.02 -11.82 -0.30
CA SER A 259 -6.17 -10.90 -1.42
C SER A 259 -7.59 -10.30 -1.49
N ILE A 260 -8.63 -11.11 -1.24
CA ILE A 260 -10.01 -10.66 -1.18
C ILE A 260 -10.23 -9.72 0.02
N LYS A 261 -9.73 -10.08 1.19
CA LYS A 261 -9.82 -9.23 2.40
C LYS A 261 -9.07 -7.91 2.19
N TYR A 262 -7.86 -7.95 1.63
CA TYR A 262 -7.09 -6.77 1.30
C TYR A 262 -7.88 -5.82 0.39
N ALA A 263 -8.52 -6.35 -0.67
CA ALA A 263 -9.36 -5.54 -1.56
C ALA A 263 -10.56 -4.93 -0.83
N LYS A 264 -11.19 -5.68 0.07
CA LYS A 264 -12.32 -5.19 0.89
C LYS A 264 -11.89 -4.05 1.83
N TYR A 265 -10.75 -4.19 2.50
CA TYR A 265 -10.26 -3.18 3.46
C TYR A 265 -9.69 -1.94 2.77
N ASN A 266 -9.11 -2.09 1.58
CA ASN A 266 -8.50 -1.01 0.82
C ASN A 266 -9.40 -0.44 -0.29
N PHE A 267 -10.72 -0.62 -0.18
CA PHE A 267 -11.67 -0.19 -1.20
C PHE A 267 -11.57 1.30 -1.53
N SER A 268 -11.36 2.15 -0.54
CA SER A 268 -11.17 3.61 -0.72
C SER A 268 -9.93 3.93 -1.58
N SER A 269 -8.82 3.24 -1.36
CA SER A 269 -7.58 3.40 -2.16
C SER A 269 -7.78 2.90 -3.59
N ILE A 270 -8.50 1.80 -3.77
CA ILE A 270 -8.87 1.26 -5.09
C ILE A 270 -9.75 2.25 -5.84
N PHE A 271 -10.72 2.87 -5.17
CA PHE A 271 -11.61 3.85 -5.78
C PHE A 271 -10.85 5.14 -6.19
N ARG A 272 -9.97 5.65 -5.35
CA ARG A 272 -9.07 6.75 -5.69
C ARG A 272 -8.21 6.42 -6.90
N TYR A 273 -7.65 5.21 -6.94
CA TYR A 273 -6.88 4.74 -8.08
C TYR A 273 -7.70 4.72 -9.37
N LEU A 274 -8.96 4.28 -9.34
CA LEU A 274 -9.85 4.29 -10.51
C LEU A 274 -9.99 5.70 -11.11
N PHE A 275 -10.08 6.72 -10.27
CA PHE A 275 -10.09 8.12 -10.71
C PHE A 275 -8.82 8.49 -11.48
N TYR A 276 -7.64 8.08 -10.97
CA TYR A 276 -6.38 8.32 -11.67
C TYR A 276 -6.29 7.58 -13.01
N VAL A 277 -6.82 6.36 -13.09
CA VAL A 277 -6.88 5.61 -14.36
C VAL A 277 -7.70 6.37 -15.40
N VAL A 278 -8.85 6.93 -15.04
CA VAL A 278 -9.67 7.75 -15.95
C VAL A 278 -8.89 8.98 -16.43
N LEU A 279 -8.18 9.64 -15.54
CA LEU A 279 -7.33 10.78 -15.87
C LEU A 279 -6.19 10.39 -16.82
N PHE A 280 -5.54 9.23 -16.62
CA PHE A 280 -4.51 8.70 -17.52
C PHE A 280 -5.09 8.37 -18.91
N VAL A 281 -6.26 7.75 -18.97
CA VAL A 281 -6.95 7.49 -20.26
C VAL A 281 -7.16 8.78 -21.02
N PHE A 282 -7.62 9.82 -20.35
CA PHE A 282 -7.82 11.13 -20.96
C PHE A 282 -6.49 11.74 -21.44
N LEU A 283 -5.46 11.71 -20.60
CA LEU A 283 -4.12 12.24 -20.92
C LEU A 283 -3.52 11.55 -22.16
N ILE A 284 -3.54 10.23 -22.20
CA ILE A 284 -2.97 9.46 -23.34
C ILE A 284 -3.79 9.71 -24.62
N ARG A 285 -5.11 9.81 -24.54
CA ARG A 285 -5.94 10.17 -25.69
C ARG A 285 -5.66 11.57 -26.18
N TRP A 286 -5.48 12.53 -25.29
CA TRP A 286 -5.10 13.89 -25.62
C TRP A 286 -3.72 13.96 -26.28
N LEU A 287 -2.70 13.32 -25.68
CA LEU A 287 -1.36 13.21 -26.28
C LEU A 287 -1.40 12.55 -27.68
N ARG A 288 -2.17 11.48 -27.84
CA ARG A 288 -2.37 10.84 -29.14
C ARG A 288 -2.94 11.83 -30.16
N GLY A 289 -3.88 12.68 -29.77
CA GLY A 289 -4.46 13.72 -30.62
C GLY A 289 -3.42 14.74 -31.09
N ILE A 290 -2.54 15.18 -30.17
CA ILE A 290 -1.43 16.09 -30.47
C ILE A 290 -0.43 15.44 -31.41
N PHE A 291 0.02 14.23 -31.10
CA PHE A 291 1.05 13.53 -31.87
C PHE A 291 0.60 13.19 -33.31
N LYS A 292 -0.70 12.99 -33.54
CA LYS A 292 -1.25 12.82 -34.90
C LYS A 292 -1.19 14.08 -35.73
N LYS A 293 -1.27 15.27 -35.11
CA LYS A 293 -1.26 16.55 -35.83
C LYS A 293 0.14 16.97 -36.29
N TYR A 294 1.19 16.45 -35.65
CA TYR A 294 2.59 16.82 -35.94
C TYR A 294 3.39 15.61 -36.38
N PRO A 295 3.23 15.11 -37.60
CA PRO A 295 4.07 14.03 -38.13
C PRO A 295 5.50 14.56 -38.35
N TYR A 296 6.46 13.87 -37.76
CA TYR A 296 7.88 14.13 -37.93
C TYR A 296 8.55 12.83 -38.34
N ASP A 297 9.25 12.82 -39.48
CA ASP A 297 9.84 11.63 -40.10
C ASP A 297 11.36 11.62 -39.90
N ASP A 298 11.82 11.00 -38.82
CA ASP A 298 13.21 10.61 -38.63
C ASP A 298 13.25 9.24 -37.94
N PRO A 299 13.42 8.14 -38.70
CA PRO A 299 13.24 6.77 -38.19
C PRO A 299 14.28 6.34 -37.15
N ASP A 300 15.39 7.04 -37.00
CA ASP A 300 16.48 6.67 -36.09
C ASP A 300 16.35 7.33 -34.70
N ASN A 301 15.43 8.25 -34.54
CA ASN A 301 15.25 8.95 -33.27
C ASN A 301 14.31 8.16 -32.32
N ASN A 302 14.82 7.81 -31.13
CA ASN A 302 14.07 7.07 -30.12
C ASN A 302 12.80 7.80 -29.64
N LEU A 303 12.78 9.14 -29.67
CA LEU A 303 11.59 9.92 -29.33
C LEU A 303 10.46 9.72 -30.34
N ILE A 304 10.80 9.54 -31.60
CA ILE A 304 9.84 9.28 -32.65
C ILE A 304 9.27 7.87 -32.53
N LYS A 305 10.12 6.89 -32.21
CA LYS A 305 9.66 5.51 -31.91
C LYS A 305 8.72 5.50 -30.69
N ALA A 306 9.00 6.29 -29.66
CA ALA A 306 8.12 6.43 -28.51
C ALA A 306 6.78 7.07 -28.87
N ARG A 307 6.77 8.17 -29.65
CA ARG A 307 5.57 8.80 -30.19
C ARG A 307 4.73 7.79 -30.98
N ASP A 308 5.34 7.08 -31.92
CA ASP A 308 4.65 6.11 -32.78
C ASP A 308 4.08 4.95 -31.96
N THR A 309 4.77 4.53 -30.91
CA THR A 309 4.28 3.52 -29.99
C THR A 309 3.01 4.01 -29.27
N ILE A 310 2.99 5.26 -28.79
CA ILE A 310 1.81 5.87 -28.15
C ILE A 310 0.66 5.98 -29.14
N VAL A 311 0.93 6.41 -30.38
CA VAL A 311 -0.11 6.60 -31.41
C VAL A 311 -0.69 5.26 -31.86
N LYS A 312 0.15 4.26 -32.15
CA LYS A 312 -0.24 2.93 -32.66
C LYS A 312 -0.82 2.04 -31.57
N HIS A 313 -0.28 2.11 -30.36
CA HIS A 313 -0.59 1.19 -29.27
C HIS A 313 -1.13 1.91 -28.01
N SER A 314 -1.90 2.98 -28.20
CA SER A 314 -2.41 3.81 -27.09
C SER A 314 -3.12 3.01 -25.99
N LEU A 315 -3.92 1.98 -26.35
CA LEU A 315 -4.57 1.13 -25.35
C LEU A 315 -3.56 0.36 -24.48
N ARG A 316 -2.50 -0.17 -25.11
CA ARG A 316 -1.45 -0.91 -24.37
C ARG A 316 -0.64 0.00 -23.46
N VAL A 317 -0.38 1.23 -23.90
CA VAL A 317 0.26 2.27 -23.06
C VAL A 317 -0.62 2.59 -21.85
N ILE A 318 -1.93 2.75 -22.05
CA ILE A 318 -2.89 2.98 -20.95
C ILE A 318 -2.88 1.81 -19.96
N ILE A 319 -2.97 0.57 -20.45
CA ILE A 319 -2.94 -0.62 -19.59
C ILE A 319 -1.63 -0.68 -18.79
N PHE A 320 -0.48 -0.50 -19.45
CA PHE A 320 0.82 -0.56 -18.81
C PHE A 320 0.99 0.52 -17.74
N THR A 321 0.68 1.79 -18.06
CA THR A 321 0.79 2.90 -17.12
C THR A 321 -0.20 2.77 -15.94
N SER A 322 -1.41 2.26 -16.22
CA SER A 322 -2.38 1.93 -15.18
C SER A 322 -1.86 0.84 -14.23
N LEU A 323 -1.33 -0.26 -14.76
CA LEU A 323 -0.76 -1.32 -13.93
C LEU A 323 0.43 -0.82 -13.09
N LEU A 324 1.32 0.00 -13.66
CA LEU A 324 2.40 0.65 -12.91
C LEU A 324 1.85 1.59 -11.81
N GLY A 325 0.83 2.39 -12.13
CA GLY A 325 0.17 3.25 -11.14
C GLY A 325 -0.41 2.42 -9.98
N LEU A 326 -0.99 1.26 -10.27
CA LEU A 326 -1.55 0.38 -9.25
C LEU A 326 -0.48 -0.11 -8.26
N THR A 327 0.77 -0.28 -8.68
CA THR A 327 1.86 -0.64 -7.77
C THR A 327 2.15 0.44 -6.74
N TYR A 328 1.89 1.69 -7.06
CA TYR A 328 2.10 2.83 -6.16
C TYR A 328 0.91 3.05 -5.21
N PHE A 329 -0.32 2.90 -5.72
CA PHE A 329 -1.53 3.17 -4.94
C PHE A 329 -1.91 2.06 -3.96
N LEU A 330 -1.54 0.82 -4.26
CA LEU A 330 -1.78 -0.32 -3.39
C LEU A 330 -0.49 -0.69 -2.68
N GLU A 331 -0.22 -0.05 -1.55
CA GLU A 331 0.89 -0.40 -0.68
C GLU A 331 0.60 -1.71 0.06
N ASN A 332 1.65 -2.45 0.45
CA ASN A 332 1.56 -3.66 1.29
C ASN A 332 0.58 -4.74 0.78
N ARG A 333 0.62 -4.97 -0.51
CA ARG A 333 -0.19 -5.98 -1.16
C ARG A 333 0.19 -7.40 -0.73
N PRO A 334 -0.80 -8.31 -0.60
CA PRO A 334 -0.52 -9.74 -0.48
C PRO A 334 0.38 -10.23 -1.61
N THR A 335 1.25 -11.20 -1.31
CA THR A 335 2.25 -11.72 -2.25
C THR A 335 1.63 -12.19 -3.56
N LEU A 336 0.53 -12.93 -3.51
CA LEU A 336 -0.19 -13.40 -4.69
C LEU A 336 -0.65 -12.24 -5.60
N LEU A 337 -1.26 -11.20 -5.02
CA LEU A 337 -1.71 -10.04 -5.78
C LEU A 337 -0.54 -9.28 -6.40
N ASN A 338 0.57 -9.17 -5.66
CA ASN A 338 1.79 -8.54 -6.13
C ASN A 338 2.41 -9.28 -7.32
N ASP A 339 2.49 -10.62 -7.26
CA ASP A 339 3.08 -11.44 -8.30
C ASP A 339 2.22 -11.44 -9.58
N ILE A 340 0.88 -11.54 -9.43
CA ILE A 340 -0.05 -11.39 -10.55
C ILE A 340 0.12 -10.02 -11.23
N LEU A 341 0.24 -8.95 -10.43
CA LEU A 341 0.41 -7.60 -10.95
C LEU A 341 1.73 -7.44 -11.72
N HIS A 342 2.84 -7.96 -11.18
CA HIS A 342 4.13 -7.96 -11.86
C HIS A 342 4.10 -8.76 -13.17
N LEU A 343 3.44 -9.92 -13.18
CA LEU A 343 3.25 -10.71 -14.39
C LEU A 343 2.47 -9.93 -15.46
N LEU A 344 1.38 -9.26 -15.06
CA LEU A 344 0.59 -8.43 -15.98
C LEU A 344 1.39 -7.24 -16.51
N ILE A 345 2.21 -6.58 -15.67
CA ILE A 345 3.11 -5.51 -16.09
C ILE A 345 4.14 -6.03 -17.10
N LEU A 346 4.76 -7.18 -16.86
CA LEU A 346 5.70 -7.81 -17.78
C LEU A 346 5.04 -8.09 -19.13
N ILE A 347 3.86 -8.71 -19.14
CA ILE A 347 3.12 -8.99 -20.38
C ILE A 347 2.75 -7.71 -21.13
N ALA A 348 2.27 -6.69 -20.40
CA ALA A 348 1.91 -5.40 -21.00
C ALA A 348 3.12 -4.63 -21.53
N SER A 349 4.31 -4.84 -20.97
CA SER A 349 5.55 -4.18 -21.39
C SER A 349 6.07 -4.68 -22.74
N ILE A 350 5.83 -5.95 -23.11
CA ILE A 350 6.39 -6.57 -24.35
C ILE A 350 6.15 -5.71 -25.58
N PRO A 351 4.88 -5.37 -25.94
CA PRO A 351 4.62 -4.62 -27.16
C PRO A 351 5.15 -3.19 -27.12
N LEU A 352 5.44 -2.65 -25.92
CA LEU A 352 5.98 -1.30 -25.74
C LEU A 352 7.50 -1.29 -25.86
N VAL A 353 8.18 -2.31 -25.35
CA VAL A 353 9.64 -2.42 -25.35
C VAL A 353 10.16 -2.97 -26.69
N ARG A 354 9.40 -3.87 -27.32
CA ARG A 354 9.79 -4.55 -28.58
C ARG A 354 10.24 -3.61 -29.70
N PRO A 355 9.63 -2.43 -29.96
CA PRO A 355 10.10 -1.50 -31.00
C PRO A 355 11.49 -0.90 -30.75
N PHE A 356 11.92 -0.86 -29.50
CA PHE A 356 13.23 -0.31 -29.09
C PHE A 356 14.32 -1.37 -29.09
N MET A 357 13.94 -2.65 -29.19
CA MET A 357 14.88 -3.76 -29.17
C MET A 357 15.29 -4.16 -30.60
N ARG A 358 16.55 -4.56 -30.72
CA ARG A 358 17.08 -5.15 -31.94
C ARG A 358 16.36 -6.48 -32.20
N ASP A 359 16.15 -6.83 -33.46
CA ASP A 359 15.41 -8.04 -33.86
C ASP A 359 15.92 -9.32 -33.20
N SER A 360 17.24 -9.40 -33.05
CA SER A 360 17.90 -10.53 -32.37
C SER A 360 17.49 -10.67 -30.88
N PHE A 361 17.08 -9.61 -30.21
CA PHE A 361 16.79 -9.61 -28.78
C PHE A 361 15.29 -9.63 -28.45
N LYS A 362 14.41 -9.51 -29.45
CA LYS A 362 12.95 -9.45 -29.24
C LYS A 362 12.38 -10.67 -28.54
N ASN A 363 12.97 -11.85 -28.74
CA ASN A 363 12.48 -13.09 -28.14
C ASN A 363 12.90 -13.27 -26.67
N ILE A 364 13.91 -12.53 -26.19
CA ILE A 364 14.36 -12.62 -24.79
C ILE A 364 13.26 -12.20 -23.82
N LEU A 365 12.36 -11.32 -24.25
CA LEU A 365 11.21 -10.88 -23.45
C LEU A 365 10.28 -12.03 -23.05
N TYR A 366 10.08 -13.01 -23.95
CA TYR A 366 9.27 -14.17 -23.64
C TYR A 366 9.98 -15.12 -22.67
N PHE A 367 11.32 -15.21 -22.75
CA PHE A 367 12.10 -15.99 -21.79
C PHE A 367 12.08 -15.36 -20.40
N VAL A 368 12.14 -14.03 -20.30
CA VAL A 368 12.00 -13.32 -19.01
C VAL A 368 10.65 -13.63 -18.37
N ILE A 369 9.56 -13.67 -19.14
CA ILE A 369 8.24 -14.07 -18.62
C ILE A 369 8.25 -15.52 -18.16
N LEU A 370 8.83 -16.43 -18.96
CA LEU A 370 8.90 -17.85 -18.61
C LEU A 370 9.65 -18.05 -17.29
N ILE A 371 10.82 -17.41 -17.14
CA ILE A 371 11.62 -17.46 -15.90
C ILE A 371 10.83 -16.87 -14.73
N PHE A 372 10.15 -15.74 -14.93
CA PHE A 372 9.33 -15.13 -13.90
C PHE A 372 8.17 -16.05 -13.46
N ILE A 373 7.51 -16.73 -14.42
CA ILE A 373 6.46 -17.70 -14.11
C ILE A 373 7.05 -18.87 -13.31
N MET A 374 8.20 -19.40 -13.70
CA MET A 374 8.86 -20.48 -12.97
C MET A 374 9.24 -20.04 -11.55
N ASP A 375 9.80 -18.84 -11.39
CA ASP A 375 10.13 -18.28 -10.09
C ASP A 375 8.89 -18.08 -9.19
N THR A 376 7.77 -17.64 -9.78
CA THR A 376 6.50 -17.47 -9.07
C THR A 376 5.88 -18.81 -8.66
N VAL A 377 5.90 -19.79 -9.56
CA VAL A 377 5.31 -21.12 -9.32
C VAL A 377 5.93 -21.81 -8.10
N LYS A 378 7.26 -21.71 -7.91
CA LYS A 378 7.93 -22.31 -6.75
C LYS A 378 7.47 -21.73 -5.41
N THR A 379 6.91 -20.52 -5.40
CA THR A 379 6.41 -19.86 -4.18
C THR A 379 5.08 -20.45 -3.72
N TYR A 380 4.26 -20.95 -4.67
CA TYR A 380 2.90 -21.45 -4.40
C TYR A 380 2.78 -22.97 -4.40
N ILE A 381 3.76 -23.69 -4.92
CA ILE A 381 3.76 -25.15 -4.91
C ILE A 381 4.60 -25.65 -3.72
N TRP A 382 3.97 -26.52 -2.94
CA TRP A 382 4.67 -27.23 -1.87
C TRP A 382 5.56 -28.33 -2.47
N PHE A 383 6.84 -28.10 -2.42
CA PHE A 383 7.85 -29.09 -2.76
C PHE A 383 8.43 -29.69 -1.46
N SER A 384 8.68 -31.00 -1.45
CA SER A 384 9.60 -31.55 -0.46
C SER A 384 10.99 -30.91 -0.63
N SER A 385 11.84 -30.97 0.40
CA SER A 385 13.20 -30.38 0.33
C SER A 385 13.96 -30.87 -0.92
N LEU A 386 13.87 -32.14 -1.26
CA LEU A 386 14.52 -32.74 -2.43
C LEU A 386 13.86 -32.24 -3.73
N GLN A 387 12.53 -32.25 -3.82
CA GLN A 387 11.80 -31.74 -4.98
C GLN A 387 12.11 -30.27 -5.28
N TYR A 388 12.19 -29.44 -4.24
CA TYR A 388 12.55 -28.03 -4.36
C TYR A 388 13.95 -27.84 -4.93
N ARG A 389 14.92 -28.59 -4.44
CA ARG A 389 16.31 -28.56 -4.94
C ARG A 389 16.41 -29.02 -6.39
N LEU A 390 15.69 -30.08 -6.78
CA LEU A 390 15.62 -30.53 -8.18
C LEU A 390 14.97 -29.49 -9.08
N TYR A 391 13.93 -28.81 -8.60
CA TYR A 391 13.28 -27.73 -9.35
C TYR A 391 14.24 -26.54 -9.58
N LEU A 392 14.96 -26.10 -8.54
CA LEU A 392 15.97 -25.04 -8.66
C LEU A 392 17.11 -25.44 -9.62
N MET A 393 17.55 -26.70 -9.58
CA MET A 393 18.54 -27.24 -10.51
C MET A 393 18.03 -27.17 -11.94
N LEU A 394 16.80 -27.60 -12.18
CA LEU A 394 16.18 -27.55 -13.52
C LEU A 394 16.04 -26.10 -14.01
N GLU A 395 15.61 -25.18 -13.16
CA GLU A 395 15.53 -23.75 -13.45
C GLU A 395 16.90 -23.18 -13.83
N ALA A 396 17.94 -23.45 -13.04
CA ALA A 396 19.31 -22.99 -13.30
C ALA A 396 19.87 -23.56 -14.62
N VAL A 397 19.67 -24.83 -14.88
CA VAL A 397 20.10 -25.48 -16.14
C VAL A 397 19.37 -24.87 -17.33
N LEU A 398 18.06 -24.64 -17.24
CA LEU A 398 17.27 -24.01 -18.29
C LEU A 398 17.76 -22.59 -18.58
N VAL A 399 18.00 -21.79 -17.56
CA VAL A 399 18.56 -20.43 -17.70
C VAL A 399 19.94 -20.47 -18.36
N ILE A 400 20.84 -21.37 -17.94
CA ILE A 400 22.17 -21.54 -18.56
C ILE A 400 22.03 -21.90 -20.04
N LEU A 401 21.18 -22.87 -20.38
CA LEU A 401 20.95 -23.29 -21.76
C LEU A 401 20.39 -22.14 -22.62
N LEU A 402 19.44 -21.38 -22.10
CA LEU A 402 18.85 -20.22 -22.79
C LEU A 402 19.90 -19.12 -23.00
N LEU A 403 20.67 -18.78 -21.97
CA LEU A 403 21.73 -17.77 -22.07
C LEU A 403 22.83 -18.20 -23.02
N TYR A 404 23.25 -19.50 -22.99
CA TYR A 404 24.25 -20.04 -23.87
C TYR A 404 23.75 -20.04 -25.34
N TRP A 405 22.54 -20.59 -25.59
CA TRP A 405 21.96 -20.63 -26.91
C TRP A 405 21.79 -19.23 -27.50
N TYR A 406 21.31 -18.30 -26.70
CA TYR A 406 21.08 -16.93 -27.11
C TYR A 406 22.38 -16.14 -27.27
N GLY A 407 23.31 -16.28 -26.33
CA GLY A 407 24.64 -15.67 -26.38
C GLY A 407 25.45 -16.18 -27.58
N PHE A 408 25.55 -17.49 -27.74
CA PHE A 408 26.31 -18.10 -28.85
C PHE A 408 25.76 -17.73 -30.22
N ARG A 409 24.44 -17.73 -30.39
CA ARG A 409 23.78 -17.34 -31.64
C ARG A 409 24.00 -15.87 -31.98
N ASN A 410 24.05 -14.99 -31.01
CA ASN A 410 24.14 -13.54 -31.22
C ASN A 410 25.57 -13.00 -31.08
N MET A 411 26.50 -13.71 -30.43
CA MET A 411 27.90 -13.27 -30.35
C MET A 411 28.58 -13.09 -31.70
N ARG A 412 28.19 -13.90 -32.70
CA ARG A 412 28.67 -13.76 -34.11
C ARG A 412 28.13 -12.49 -34.80
N ALA A 413 26.98 -11.95 -34.31
CA ALA A 413 26.34 -10.77 -34.87
C ALA A 413 26.67 -9.47 -34.08
N LEU A 414 27.24 -9.59 -32.88
CA LEU A 414 27.64 -8.48 -32.06
C LEU A 414 29.07 -8.05 -32.40
N LYS A 415 29.23 -6.90 -33.01
CA LYS A 415 30.54 -6.23 -33.10
C LYS A 415 30.97 -5.86 -31.66
N PHE A 416 31.95 -6.57 -31.13
CA PHE A 416 32.38 -6.54 -29.72
C PHE A 416 32.67 -5.11 -29.15
N LYS A 417 33.11 -4.19 -30.03
CA LYS A 417 33.42 -2.81 -29.65
C LYS A 417 32.23 -1.92 -29.33
N GLU A 418 31.05 -2.21 -29.91
CA GLU A 418 29.87 -1.34 -29.77
C GLU A 418 28.94 -1.76 -28.62
N HIS A 419 29.11 -2.99 -28.09
CA HIS A 419 28.19 -3.58 -27.13
C HIS A 419 28.91 -4.31 -25.97
N PHE A 420 30.01 -3.73 -25.48
CA PHE A 420 30.83 -4.32 -24.42
C PHE A 420 30.04 -4.72 -23.18
N PHE A 421 29.15 -3.84 -22.68
CA PHE A 421 28.32 -4.14 -21.51
C PHE A 421 27.33 -5.29 -21.76
N GLY A 422 26.73 -5.39 -22.93
CA GLY A 422 25.83 -6.50 -23.27
C GLY A 422 26.57 -7.83 -23.37
N ALA A 423 27.79 -7.81 -23.95
CA ALA A 423 28.64 -8.98 -24.05
C ALA A 423 29.17 -9.43 -22.67
N LEU A 424 29.52 -8.49 -21.80
CA LEU A 424 29.95 -8.73 -20.43
C LEU A 424 28.80 -9.37 -19.61
N LEU A 425 27.60 -8.83 -19.68
CA LEU A 425 26.42 -9.38 -19.00
C LEU A 425 26.08 -10.79 -19.50
N LEU A 426 26.11 -11.01 -20.81
CA LEU A 426 25.86 -12.34 -21.40
C LEU A 426 26.95 -13.37 -21.05
N GLY A 427 28.19 -12.91 -20.78
CA GLY A 427 29.28 -13.77 -20.33
C GLY A 427 29.24 -14.07 -18.84
N LEU A 428 28.92 -13.06 -18.01
CA LEU A 428 28.89 -13.21 -16.54
C LEU A 428 27.63 -13.92 -16.04
N ALA A 429 26.48 -13.71 -16.67
CA ALA A 429 25.23 -14.32 -16.20
C ALA A 429 25.27 -15.87 -16.19
N PRO A 430 25.78 -16.59 -17.20
CA PRO A 430 25.95 -18.04 -17.14
C PRO A 430 26.91 -18.48 -16.03
N LEU A 431 27.96 -17.69 -15.77
CA LEU A 431 28.94 -18.00 -14.72
C LEU A 431 28.31 -17.93 -13.32
N PHE A 432 27.51 -16.90 -13.04
CA PHE A 432 26.76 -16.81 -11.78
C PHE A 432 25.74 -17.94 -11.65
N GLN A 433 25.04 -18.29 -12.73
CA GLN A 433 24.11 -19.42 -12.71
C GLN A 433 24.81 -20.76 -12.51
N PHE A 434 26.03 -20.94 -13.05
CA PHE A 434 26.83 -22.13 -12.82
C PHE A 434 27.30 -22.25 -11.37
N ILE A 435 27.71 -21.13 -10.76
CA ILE A 435 28.02 -21.08 -9.31
C ILE A 435 26.78 -21.43 -8.48
N ALA A 436 25.62 -20.88 -8.82
CA ALA A 436 24.36 -21.21 -8.16
C ALA A 436 24.02 -22.70 -8.30
N LEU A 437 24.20 -23.28 -9.48
CA LEU A 437 24.00 -24.70 -9.74
C LEU A 437 24.91 -25.58 -8.84
N ILE A 438 26.19 -25.26 -8.78
CA ILE A 438 27.13 -25.97 -7.90
C ILE A 438 26.67 -25.87 -6.44
N SER A 439 26.26 -24.70 -6.00
CA SER A 439 25.78 -24.48 -4.64
C SER A 439 24.52 -25.30 -4.32
N ILE A 440 23.56 -25.39 -5.25
CA ILE A 440 22.35 -26.20 -5.11
C ILE A 440 22.68 -27.69 -5.01
N VAL A 441 23.58 -28.18 -5.89
CA VAL A 441 23.96 -29.59 -5.98
C VAL A 441 24.76 -30.02 -4.74
N SER A 442 25.70 -29.17 -4.31
CA SER A 442 26.55 -29.45 -3.13
C SER A 442 25.87 -29.07 -1.79
N ASN A 443 24.75 -28.39 -1.82
CA ASN A 443 24.05 -27.84 -0.67
C ASN A 443 24.92 -26.88 0.19
N LEU A 444 25.77 -26.09 -0.47
CA LEU A 444 26.61 -25.08 0.16
C LEU A 444 25.88 -23.79 0.50
N LEU A 445 24.74 -23.54 -0.18
CA LEU A 445 23.85 -22.41 0.08
C LEU A 445 22.45 -22.99 0.33
N GLY A 446 22.08 -23.07 1.59
CA GLY A 446 20.77 -23.57 2.03
C GLY A 446 19.62 -22.60 1.75
#